data_d3499baa8f5e17f7854630f622e55514
#
_entry.id   d3499baa8f5e17f7854630f622e55514
#
_cell.length_a   1.000
_cell.length_b   1.000
_cell.length_c   1.000
_cell.angle_alpha   90.00
_cell.angle_beta   90.00
_cell.angle_gamma   90.00
#
_symmetry.space_group_name_H-M   'P 1'
#
loop_
_entity.id
_entity.type
_entity.pdbx_description
1 polymer ?
#
loop_
_entity_poly.entity_id
_entity_poly.type
_entity_poly.pdbx_seq_one_letter_code
_entity_poly.pdbx_strand_id
1 'polypeptide(L)'
;MSKRYAVVSIGTNSTRSLLADVAVENPRVEAARSIGTRIGEGLGESGRLGDEPMQRTLDAIAQLARAIRGHYVRLFVVATSALRRAENAEEFAERVRTLLGVPLRVLTGEEEATASYRGALTAFGALRGERVGVLDTGGGSTEYAAGSTLRPDNVVSCEIGAVRLTEGVPDLAGRDGAVPAEAVARAREIAREALKPLAEQEAVERLAFVGGTATTAGYILKGQRTPVLSYPLTREDLQRTLDRLLQAKLDDRKRIVGLKPQRADILPAGIIILD
;
A
#
# COMPACT_ATOMS: atom_id res chain seq x y z
N MET A 1 -8.62 -1.76 31.68
CA MET A 1 -9.24 -2.85 30.88
C MET A 1 -8.73 -2.74 29.45
N SER A 2 -8.26 -3.84 28.86
CA SER A 2 -7.81 -3.88 27.45
C SER A 2 -8.95 -3.50 26.52
N LYS A 3 -8.70 -2.56 25.58
CA LYS A 3 -9.65 -2.18 24.52
C LYS A 3 -9.05 -2.57 23.17
N ARG A 4 -9.34 -3.78 22.74
CA ARG A 4 -8.87 -4.29 21.45
C ARG A 4 -9.81 -3.92 20.33
N TYR A 5 -9.27 -3.34 19.28
CA TYR A 5 -9.98 -3.07 18.04
C TYR A 5 -9.32 -3.86 16.91
N ALA A 6 -10.17 -4.27 15.97
CA ALA A 6 -9.72 -4.94 14.76
C ALA A 6 -10.07 -4.11 13.53
N VAL A 7 -9.19 -4.14 12.55
CA VAL A 7 -9.41 -3.52 11.23
C VAL A 7 -9.14 -4.56 10.16
N VAL A 8 -10.04 -4.68 9.19
CA VAL A 8 -9.78 -5.32 7.89
C VAL A 8 -9.72 -4.22 6.85
N SER A 9 -8.57 -4.08 6.18
CA SER A 9 -8.32 -3.07 5.15
C SER A 9 -8.14 -3.74 3.80
N ILE A 10 -8.91 -3.29 2.81
CA ILE A 10 -8.96 -3.82 1.45
C ILE A 10 -8.31 -2.79 0.52
N GLY A 11 -7.04 -3.01 0.20
CA GLY A 11 -6.30 -2.22 -0.77
C GLY A 11 -6.30 -2.84 -2.16
N THR A 12 -5.94 -2.09 -3.17
CA THR A 12 -5.89 -2.52 -4.58
C THR A 12 -5.12 -3.83 -4.80
N ASN A 13 -3.98 -4.01 -4.11
CA ASN A 13 -3.13 -5.19 -4.26
C ASN A 13 -3.29 -6.23 -3.14
N SER A 14 -3.66 -5.83 -1.93
CA SER A 14 -3.68 -6.74 -0.79
C SER A 14 -4.73 -6.37 0.25
N THR A 15 -5.29 -7.41 0.87
CA THR A 15 -6.19 -7.31 2.02
C THR A 15 -5.39 -7.58 3.28
N ARG A 16 -5.61 -6.78 4.32
CA ARG A 16 -4.86 -6.84 5.57
C ARG A 16 -5.80 -6.91 6.76
N SER A 17 -5.37 -7.57 7.83
CA SER A 17 -6.01 -7.44 9.14
C SER A 17 -5.02 -6.94 10.17
N LEU A 18 -5.51 -6.11 11.08
CA LEU A 18 -4.78 -5.58 12.23
C LEU A 18 -5.63 -5.79 13.47
N LEU A 19 -5.03 -6.30 14.54
CA LEU A 19 -5.59 -6.31 15.89
C LEU A 19 -4.66 -5.51 16.79
N ALA A 20 -5.19 -4.51 17.49
CA ALA A 20 -4.41 -3.67 18.39
C ALA A 20 -5.15 -3.37 19.67
N ASP A 21 -4.42 -3.31 20.78
CA ASP A 21 -4.88 -2.74 22.05
C ASP A 21 -4.64 -1.24 22.04
N VAL A 22 -5.71 -0.48 22.20
CA VAL A 22 -5.70 1.00 22.20
C VAL A 22 -6.01 1.59 23.58
N ALA A 23 -6.02 0.77 24.63
CA ALA A 23 -6.22 1.25 25.99
C ALA A 23 -4.97 1.91 26.59
N VAL A 24 -3.85 1.84 25.89
CA VAL A 24 -2.56 2.42 26.24
C VAL A 24 -2.27 3.67 25.42
N GLU A 25 -1.46 4.57 25.96
CA GLU A 25 -1.10 5.84 25.29
C GLU A 25 -0.54 5.62 23.88
N ASN A 26 0.22 4.53 23.68
CA ASN A 26 0.68 4.08 22.38
C ASN A 26 -0.01 2.75 22.01
N PRO A 27 -0.83 2.70 20.95
CA PRO A 27 -1.49 1.48 20.51
C PRO A 27 -0.50 0.33 20.30
N ARG A 28 -0.77 -0.82 20.90
CA ARG A 28 0.06 -2.00 20.76
C ARG A 28 -0.53 -2.96 19.75
N VAL A 29 0.19 -3.19 18.66
CA VAL A 29 -0.19 -4.20 17.66
C VAL A 29 0.00 -5.60 18.26
N GLU A 30 -1.07 -6.38 18.31
CA GLU A 30 -1.08 -7.77 18.80
C GLU A 30 -1.00 -8.77 17.65
N ALA A 31 -1.65 -8.47 16.53
CA ALA A 31 -1.58 -9.28 15.32
C ALA A 31 -1.73 -8.42 14.07
N ALA A 32 -0.94 -8.75 13.05
CA ALA A 32 -1.06 -8.16 11.71
C ALA A 32 -0.84 -9.25 10.66
N ARG A 33 -1.73 -9.32 9.67
CA ARG A 33 -1.64 -10.26 8.55
C ARG A 33 -1.97 -9.57 7.24
N SER A 34 -1.41 -10.08 6.13
CA SER A 34 -1.64 -9.54 4.79
C SER A 34 -1.71 -10.68 3.78
N ILE A 35 -2.72 -10.64 2.92
CA ILE A 35 -2.92 -11.58 1.81
C ILE A 35 -2.98 -10.76 0.52
N GLY A 36 -2.23 -11.17 -0.51
CA GLY A 36 -2.30 -10.57 -1.84
C GLY A 36 -3.60 -10.99 -2.52
N THR A 37 -4.50 -10.05 -2.76
CA THR A 37 -5.83 -10.32 -3.33
C THR A 37 -6.04 -9.71 -4.70
N ARG A 38 -5.31 -8.61 -5.02
CA ARG A 38 -5.39 -7.91 -6.31
C ARG A 38 -6.81 -7.58 -6.73
N ILE A 39 -7.61 -7.05 -5.82
CA ILE A 39 -8.99 -6.68 -6.13
C ILE A 39 -9.09 -5.66 -7.27
N GLY A 40 -8.05 -4.86 -7.47
CA GLY A 40 -7.96 -3.88 -8.55
C GLY A 40 -7.47 -4.43 -9.90
N GLU A 41 -7.27 -5.74 -10.03
CA GLU A 41 -6.83 -6.36 -11.28
C GLU A 41 -7.84 -6.13 -12.41
N GLY A 42 -7.39 -5.57 -13.56
CA GLY A 42 -8.23 -5.25 -14.70
C GLY A 42 -9.19 -4.05 -14.52
N LEU A 43 -9.18 -3.40 -13.38
CA LEU A 43 -10.03 -2.25 -13.09
C LEU A 43 -9.73 -1.05 -14.00
N GLY A 44 -8.46 -0.89 -14.40
CA GLY A 44 -8.04 0.22 -15.26
C GLY A 44 -8.69 0.21 -16.64
N GLU A 45 -8.98 -0.96 -17.18
CA GLU A 45 -9.58 -1.16 -18.50
C GLU A 45 -11.12 -1.22 -18.44
N SER A 46 -11.65 -1.93 -17.42
CA SER A 46 -13.09 -2.24 -17.34
C SER A 46 -13.93 -1.21 -16.57
N GLY A 47 -13.30 -0.40 -15.70
CA GLY A 47 -13.99 0.43 -14.72
C GLY A 47 -14.69 -0.37 -13.61
N ARG A 48 -14.60 -1.69 -13.62
CA ARG A 48 -15.33 -2.60 -12.72
C ARG A 48 -14.38 -3.61 -12.05
N LEU A 49 -14.72 -4.02 -10.84
CA LEU A 49 -14.06 -5.15 -10.18
C LEU A 49 -14.47 -6.44 -10.87
N GLY A 50 -13.51 -7.28 -11.22
CA GLY A 50 -13.78 -8.60 -11.80
C GLY A 50 -14.31 -9.58 -10.75
N ASP A 51 -15.10 -10.58 -11.19
CA ASP A 51 -15.71 -11.58 -10.31
C ASP A 51 -14.66 -12.43 -9.57
N GLU A 52 -13.63 -12.87 -10.26
CA GLU A 52 -12.55 -13.66 -9.65
C GLU A 52 -11.74 -12.86 -8.62
N PRO A 53 -11.25 -11.62 -8.88
CA PRO A 53 -10.66 -10.74 -7.87
C PRO A 53 -11.58 -10.48 -6.68
N MET A 54 -12.88 -10.26 -6.90
CA MET A 54 -13.86 -10.08 -5.82
C MET A 54 -13.95 -11.34 -4.95
N GLN A 55 -14.11 -12.52 -5.57
CA GLN A 55 -14.22 -13.77 -4.81
C GLN A 55 -12.95 -14.08 -4.02
N ARG A 56 -11.79 -13.97 -4.65
CA ARG A 56 -10.47 -14.13 -4.00
C ARG A 56 -10.31 -13.18 -2.81
N THR A 57 -10.84 -11.97 -2.92
CA THR A 57 -10.79 -10.99 -1.84
C THR A 57 -11.74 -11.34 -0.71
N LEU A 58 -12.96 -11.80 -1.00
CA LEU A 58 -13.92 -12.27 0.03
C LEU A 58 -13.37 -13.47 0.79
N ASP A 59 -12.73 -14.42 0.13
CA ASP A 59 -12.11 -15.59 0.77
C ASP A 59 -10.98 -15.15 1.72
N ALA A 60 -10.15 -14.19 1.29
CA ALA A 60 -9.12 -13.61 2.13
C ALA A 60 -9.68 -12.86 3.34
N ILE A 61 -10.75 -12.08 3.16
CA ILE A 61 -11.48 -11.40 4.25
C ILE A 61 -11.97 -12.42 5.27
N ALA A 62 -12.63 -13.49 4.81
CA ALA A 62 -13.14 -14.56 5.69
C ALA A 62 -12.01 -15.22 6.49
N GLN A 63 -10.87 -15.51 5.84
CA GLN A 63 -9.70 -16.08 6.49
C GLN A 63 -9.12 -15.14 7.55
N LEU A 64 -8.92 -13.85 7.20
CA LEU A 64 -8.37 -12.84 8.09
C LEU A 64 -9.28 -12.56 9.28
N ALA A 65 -10.58 -12.41 9.05
CA ALA A 65 -11.56 -12.16 10.11
C ALA A 65 -11.66 -13.35 11.08
N ARG A 66 -11.61 -14.59 10.55
CA ARG A 66 -11.61 -15.81 11.39
C ARG A 66 -10.41 -15.84 12.33
N ALA A 67 -9.23 -15.42 11.86
CA ALA A 67 -7.99 -15.44 12.64
C ALA A 67 -8.00 -14.48 13.85
N ILE A 68 -8.87 -13.45 13.85
CA ILE A 68 -8.97 -12.44 14.91
C ILE A 68 -10.31 -12.49 15.65
N ARG A 69 -11.22 -13.41 15.28
CA ARG A 69 -12.56 -13.52 15.88
C ARG A 69 -12.48 -13.74 17.39
N GLY A 70 -13.30 -13.01 18.13
CA GLY A 70 -13.37 -13.11 19.59
C GLY A 70 -12.28 -12.36 20.35
N HIS A 71 -11.34 -11.72 19.65
CA HIS A 71 -10.22 -11.00 20.28
C HIS A 71 -10.39 -9.47 20.31
N TYR A 72 -11.50 -8.93 19.82
CA TYR A 72 -11.76 -7.49 19.73
C TYR A 72 -13.15 -7.12 20.25
N VAL A 73 -13.30 -5.86 20.68
CA VAL A 73 -14.60 -5.29 21.06
C VAL A 73 -15.34 -4.70 19.85
N ARG A 74 -14.59 -4.32 18.79
CA ARG A 74 -15.17 -3.77 17.56
C ARG A 74 -14.29 -4.09 16.36
N LEU A 75 -14.93 -4.45 15.25
CA LEU A 75 -14.30 -4.62 13.92
C LEU A 75 -14.68 -3.45 13.03
N PHE A 76 -13.68 -2.91 12.34
CA PHE A 76 -13.84 -1.96 11.24
C PHE A 76 -13.43 -2.61 9.94
N VAL A 77 -14.18 -2.36 8.87
CA VAL A 77 -13.85 -2.81 7.53
C VAL A 77 -13.74 -1.59 6.64
N VAL A 78 -12.58 -1.39 6.05
CA VAL A 78 -12.30 -0.24 5.19
C VAL A 78 -11.74 -0.68 3.84
N ALA A 79 -12.01 0.10 2.82
CA ALA A 79 -11.43 -0.08 1.49
C ALA A 79 -10.91 1.24 0.94
N THR A 80 -10.04 1.17 -0.06
CA THR A 80 -9.31 2.31 -0.57
C THR A 80 -9.44 2.43 -2.10
N SER A 81 -8.43 2.91 -2.81
CA SER A 81 -8.44 3.34 -4.20
C SER A 81 -9.21 2.44 -5.17
N ALA A 82 -9.07 1.11 -5.12
CA ALA A 82 -9.77 0.24 -6.07
C ALA A 82 -11.30 0.38 -5.96
N LEU A 83 -11.83 0.43 -4.72
CA LEU A 83 -13.27 0.57 -4.50
C LEU A 83 -13.75 2.01 -4.70
N ARG A 84 -12.90 3.03 -4.49
CA ARG A 84 -13.25 4.42 -4.84
C ARG A 84 -13.58 4.59 -6.32
N ARG A 85 -12.94 3.80 -7.17
CA ARG A 85 -13.00 3.91 -8.63
C ARG A 85 -13.96 2.94 -9.31
N ALA A 86 -14.31 1.86 -8.64
CA ALA A 86 -15.10 0.79 -9.24
C ALA A 86 -16.58 1.13 -9.29
N GLU A 87 -17.20 1.00 -10.47
CA GLU A 87 -18.63 1.20 -10.66
C GLU A 87 -19.50 0.20 -9.87
N ASN A 88 -18.97 -1.01 -9.61
CA ASN A 88 -19.63 -2.05 -8.84
C ASN A 88 -19.13 -2.17 -7.39
N ALA A 89 -18.57 -1.09 -6.83
CA ALA A 89 -18.07 -1.07 -5.46
C ALA A 89 -19.16 -1.40 -4.42
N GLU A 90 -20.39 -0.91 -4.65
CA GLU A 90 -21.54 -1.16 -3.76
C GLU A 90 -21.92 -2.64 -3.71
N GLU A 91 -21.93 -3.33 -4.85
CA GLU A 91 -22.16 -4.78 -4.92
C GLU A 91 -21.15 -5.54 -4.04
N PHE A 92 -19.86 -5.19 -4.16
CA PHE A 92 -18.83 -5.81 -3.34
C PHE A 92 -18.98 -5.46 -1.85
N ALA A 93 -19.34 -4.21 -1.52
CA ALA A 93 -19.58 -3.78 -0.15
C ALA A 93 -20.71 -4.56 0.52
N GLU A 94 -21.79 -4.84 -0.22
CA GLU A 94 -22.91 -5.66 0.27
C GLU A 94 -22.50 -7.12 0.51
N ARG A 95 -21.68 -7.70 -0.38
CA ARG A 95 -21.12 -9.05 -0.18
C ARG A 95 -20.25 -9.12 1.09
N VAL A 96 -19.44 -8.09 1.35
CA VAL A 96 -18.63 -7.97 2.57
C VAL A 96 -19.52 -7.82 3.80
N ARG A 97 -20.57 -7.00 3.74
CA ARG A 97 -21.53 -6.82 4.82
C ARG A 97 -22.25 -8.14 5.16
N THR A 98 -22.64 -8.88 4.15
CA THR A 98 -23.26 -10.21 4.33
C THR A 98 -22.30 -11.20 4.99
N LEU A 99 -21.01 -11.15 4.61
CA LEU A 99 -19.98 -12.06 5.14
C LEU A 99 -19.62 -11.78 6.60
N LEU A 100 -19.52 -10.50 6.98
CA LEU A 100 -18.97 -10.08 8.28
C LEU A 100 -20.00 -9.51 9.26
N GLY A 101 -21.20 -9.15 8.80
CA GLY A 101 -22.20 -8.43 9.60
C GLY A 101 -21.81 -6.98 9.93
N VAL A 102 -20.78 -6.45 9.26
CA VAL A 102 -20.22 -5.10 9.48
C VAL A 102 -20.16 -4.36 8.15
N PRO A 103 -20.59 -3.09 8.08
CA PRO A 103 -20.52 -2.32 6.85
C PRO A 103 -19.07 -2.05 6.44
N LEU A 104 -18.82 -2.09 5.13
CA LEU A 104 -17.58 -1.65 4.55
C LEU A 104 -17.64 -0.13 4.33
N ARG A 105 -16.59 0.58 4.76
CA ARG A 105 -16.43 2.01 4.49
C ARG A 105 -15.32 2.21 3.46
N VAL A 106 -15.63 2.89 2.38
CA VAL A 106 -14.63 3.33 1.40
C VAL A 106 -14.04 4.66 1.89
N LEU A 107 -12.73 4.68 2.12
CA LEU A 107 -12.01 5.87 2.57
C LEU A 107 -11.75 6.81 1.39
N THR A 108 -11.86 8.11 1.62
CA THR A 108 -11.33 9.10 0.68
C THR A 108 -9.80 9.02 0.64
N GLY A 109 -9.16 9.62 -0.38
CA GLY A 109 -7.70 9.70 -0.44
C GLY A 109 -7.10 10.47 0.75
N GLU A 110 -7.76 11.54 1.20
CA GLU A 110 -7.34 12.32 2.37
C GLU A 110 -7.46 11.54 3.67
N GLU A 111 -8.53 10.75 3.83
CA GLU A 111 -8.70 9.86 4.99
C GLU A 111 -7.62 8.78 5.02
N GLU A 112 -7.31 8.18 3.86
CA GLU A 112 -6.25 7.19 3.71
C GLU A 112 -4.88 7.78 4.04
N ALA A 113 -4.54 8.95 3.49
CA ALA A 113 -3.30 9.69 3.77
C ALA A 113 -3.16 10.02 5.26
N THR A 114 -4.24 10.56 5.87
CA THR A 114 -4.26 10.88 7.31
C THR A 114 -4.07 9.64 8.18
N ALA A 115 -4.68 8.51 7.81
CA ALA A 115 -4.54 7.26 8.55
C ALA A 115 -3.11 6.70 8.44
N SER A 116 -2.51 6.71 7.24
CA SER A 116 -1.13 6.28 7.00
C SER A 116 -0.13 7.17 7.75
N TYR A 117 -0.34 8.49 7.76
CA TYR A 117 0.46 9.45 8.50
C TYR A 117 0.45 9.16 10.01
N ARG A 118 -0.75 9.04 10.62
CA ARG A 118 -0.88 8.74 12.05
C ARG A 118 -0.27 7.39 12.41
N GLY A 119 -0.46 6.39 11.57
CA GLY A 119 0.12 5.07 11.76
C GLY A 119 1.65 5.09 11.74
N ALA A 120 2.25 5.84 10.81
CA ALA A 120 3.69 6.02 10.73
C ALA A 120 4.25 6.72 11.96
N LEU A 121 3.68 7.85 12.37
CA LEU A 121 4.12 8.59 13.56
C LEU A 121 4.03 7.74 14.84
N THR A 122 2.99 6.92 14.96
CA THR A 122 2.85 5.99 16.09
C THR A 122 3.94 4.92 16.09
N ALA A 123 4.32 4.41 14.90
CA ALA A 123 5.34 3.38 14.77
C ALA A 123 6.77 3.89 14.98
N PHE A 124 7.06 5.12 14.56
CA PHE A 124 8.41 5.72 14.67
C PHE A 124 8.65 6.48 15.98
N GLY A 125 7.63 6.64 16.82
CA GLY A 125 7.62 7.58 17.95
C GLY A 125 7.36 9.01 17.47
N ALA A 126 6.69 9.79 18.32
CA ALA A 126 6.40 11.19 17.98
C ALA A 126 7.71 11.96 17.76
N LEU A 127 7.91 12.46 16.57
CA LEU A 127 9.02 13.35 16.23
C LEU A 127 8.72 14.72 16.83
N ARG A 128 9.27 14.98 17.98
CA ARG A 128 8.97 16.20 18.77
C ARG A 128 9.45 17.44 18.03
N GLY A 129 8.50 18.19 17.49
CA GLY A 129 8.73 19.51 16.89
C GLY A 129 9.25 19.50 15.45
N GLU A 130 9.58 18.35 14.87
CA GLU A 130 9.99 18.24 13.47
C GLU A 130 8.76 18.14 12.55
N ARG A 131 8.85 18.74 11.37
CA ARG A 131 7.85 18.57 10.32
C ARG A 131 8.15 17.28 9.54
N VAL A 132 7.26 16.31 9.64
CA VAL A 132 7.41 14.99 9.02
C VAL A 132 6.44 14.83 7.87
N GLY A 133 6.93 14.37 6.74
CA GLY A 133 6.13 13.86 5.64
C GLY A 133 6.02 12.33 5.70
N VAL A 134 4.87 11.80 5.32
CA VAL A 134 4.65 10.37 5.12
C VAL A 134 4.13 10.15 3.72
N LEU A 135 4.80 9.30 2.95
CA LEU A 135 4.41 8.88 1.61
C LEU A 135 4.04 7.39 1.63
N ASP A 136 2.78 7.09 1.31
CA ASP A 136 2.25 5.74 1.20
C ASP A 136 2.00 5.39 -0.26
N THR A 137 2.88 4.58 -0.86
CA THR A 137 2.68 4.09 -2.22
C THR A 137 1.97 2.76 -2.21
N GLY A 138 0.68 2.81 -2.52
CA GLY A 138 -0.21 1.67 -2.62
C GLY A 138 -0.17 0.98 -3.98
N GLY A 139 -1.22 0.19 -4.25
CA GLY A 139 -1.41 -0.45 -5.56
C GLY A 139 -2.07 0.46 -6.59
N GLY A 140 -3.05 1.26 -6.18
CA GLY A 140 -3.85 2.10 -7.07
C GLY A 140 -3.64 3.59 -6.91
N SER A 141 -3.18 4.03 -5.73
CA SER A 141 -2.93 5.43 -5.39
C SER A 141 -1.64 5.61 -4.59
N THR A 142 -1.22 6.85 -4.44
CA THR A 142 -0.09 7.27 -3.60
C THR A 142 -0.55 8.46 -2.78
N GLU A 143 -0.49 8.32 -1.48
CA GLU A 143 -0.90 9.30 -0.50
C GLU A 143 0.29 9.98 0.13
N TYR A 144 0.17 11.30 0.34
CA TYR A 144 1.12 12.09 1.09
C TYR A 144 0.40 12.88 2.18
N ALA A 145 0.97 12.89 3.36
CA ALA A 145 0.53 13.78 4.43
C ALA A 145 1.73 14.31 5.20
N ALA A 146 1.70 15.58 5.61
CA ALA A 146 2.77 16.21 6.36
C ALA A 146 2.24 17.04 7.52
N GLY A 147 3.07 17.21 8.54
CA GLY A 147 2.74 18.02 9.72
C GLY A 147 3.73 17.81 10.86
N SER A 148 3.56 18.57 11.93
CA SER A 148 4.36 18.50 13.16
C SER A 148 3.59 17.91 14.34
N THR A 149 2.35 17.48 14.13
CA THR A 149 1.46 16.87 15.13
C THR A 149 0.79 15.62 14.57
N LEU A 150 0.02 14.89 15.36
CA LEU A 150 -0.77 13.75 14.88
C LEU A 150 -1.89 14.14 13.89
N ARG A 151 -2.20 15.43 13.78
CA ARG A 151 -3.09 15.97 12.75
C ARG A 151 -2.20 16.58 11.67
N PRO A 152 -2.14 15.99 10.46
CA PRO A 152 -1.42 16.60 9.36
C PRO A 152 -2.06 17.93 8.98
N ASP A 153 -1.26 18.90 8.58
CA ASP A 153 -1.71 20.18 8.06
C ASP A 153 -1.72 20.22 6.53
N ASN A 154 -1.12 19.22 5.91
CA ASN A 154 -1.11 19.05 4.47
C ASN A 154 -1.40 17.58 4.10
N VAL A 155 -2.30 17.36 3.15
CA VAL A 155 -2.73 16.04 2.71
C VAL A 155 -2.98 16.05 1.20
N VAL A 156 -2.38 15.09 0.49
CA VAL A 156 -2.53 14.92 -0.96
C VAL A 156 -2.72 13.44 -1.27
N SER A 157 -3.61 13.11 -2.21
CA SER A 157 -3.74 11.77 -2.78
C SER A 157 -3.61 11.86 -4.30
N CYS A 158 -2.69 11.10 -4.85
CA CYS A 158 -2.44 10.98 -6.28
C CYS A 158 -2.93 9.63 -6.79
N GLU A 159 -3.67 9.64 -7.88
CA GLU A 159 -4.27 8.45 -8.48
C GLU A 159 -3.24 7.64 -9.30
N ILE A 160 -2.11 7.31 -8.67
CA ILE A 160 -1.02 6.48 -9.21
C ILE A 160 -0.51 5.52 -8.14
N GLY A 161 -0.36 4.25 -8.48
CA GLY A 161 0.16 3.21 -7.61
C GLY A 161 0.79 2.09 -8.40
N ALA A 162 1.47 1.17 -7.70
CA ALA A 162 2.30 0.15 -8.34
C ALA A 162 1.53 -0.77 -9.30
N VAL A 163 0.31 -1.18 -8.97
CA VAL A 163 -0.55 -2.00 -9.85
C VAL A 163 -0.96 -1.17 -11.07
N ARG A 164 -1.52 0.02 -10.82
CA ARG A 164 -2.03 0.89 -11.87
C ARG A 164 -0.95 1.29 -12.88
N LEU A 165 0.25 1.64 -12.43
CA LEU A 165 1.36 1.96 -13.32
C LEU A 165 1.84 0.74 -14.11
N THR A 166 1.85 -0.45 -13.49
CA THR A 166 2.20 -1.70 -14.20
C THR A 166 1.16 -2.07 -15.26
N GLU A 167 -0.14 -1.87 -14.99
CA GLU A 167 -1.20 -2.09 -15.97
C GLU A 167 -1.09 -1.09 -17.15
N GLY A 168 -0.77 0.17 -16.86
CA GLY A 168 -0.56 1.21 -17.88
C GLY A 168 0.72 1.02 -18.73
N VAL A 169 1.70 0.29 -18.20
CA VAL A 169 2.97 -0.06 -18.86
C VAL A 169 3.29 -1.53 -18.58
N PRO A 170 2.64 -2.49 -19.26
CA PRO A 170 2.71 -3.92 -18.95
C PRO A 170 4.12 -4.52 -19.00
N ASP A 171 5.01 -3.97 -19.82
CA ASP A 171 6.41 -4.40 -19.93
C ASP A 171 7.18 -4.29 -18.62
N LEU A 172 6.76 -3.40 -17.69
CA LEU A 172 7.35 -3.29 -16.35
C LEU A 172 7.29 -4.61 -15.57
N ALA A 173 6.30 -5.46 -15.87
CA ALA A 173 6.19 -6.76 -15.23
C ALA A 173 7.39 -7.68 -15.55
N GLY A 174 8.10 -7.45 -16.67
CA GLY A 174 9.28 -8.23 -17.06
C GLY A 174 8.96 -9.69 -17.37
N ARG A 175 7.80 -9.96 -17.95
CA ARG A 175 7.33 -11.33 -18.24
C ARG A 175 8.20 -12.02 -19.29
N ASP A 176 8.57 -11.25 -20.33
CA ASP A 176 9.29 -11.77 -21.49
C ASP A 176 10.82 -11.57 -21.39
N GLY A 177 11.29 -10.89 -20.36
CA GLY A 177 12.72 -10.63 -20.17
C GLY A 177 13.01 -9.37 -19.36
N ALA A 178 14.16 -8.75 -19.62
CA ALA A 178 14.51 -7.44 -19.09
C ALA A 178 13.53 -6.37 -19.61
N VAL A 179 13.25 -5.38 -18.75
CA VAL A 179 12.31 -4.31 -19.11
C VAL A 179 12.96 -3.36 -20.12
N PRO A 180 12.31 -3.07 -21.26
CA PRO A 180 12.83 -2.11 -22.24
C PRO A 180 12.99 -0.71 -21.65
N ALA A 181 14.04 0.01 -22.09
CA ALA A 181 14.31 1.38 -21.63
C ALA A 181 13.14 2.34 -21.92
N GLU A 182 12.47 2.16 -23.06
CA GLU A 182 11.30 2.94 -23.47
C GLU A 182 10.13 2.77 -22.50
N ALA A 183 9.92 1.53 -22.01
CA ALA A 183 8.88 1.25 -21.02
C ALA A 183 9.19 1.96 -19.69
N VAL A 184 10.45 1.98 -19.27
CA VAL A 184 10.88 2.71 -18.07
C VAL A 184 10.70 4.20 -18.24
N ALA A 185 11.09 4.76 -19.40
CA ALA A 185 10.93 6.19 -19.70
C ALA A 185 9.44 6.59 -19.68
N ARG A 186 8.58 5.81 -20.32
CA ARG A 186 7.13 6.01 -20.31
C ARG A 186 6.54 5.94 -18.91
N ALA A 187 6.96 4.97 -18.11
CA ALA A 187 6.50 4.83 -16.73
C ALA A 187 6.90 6.02 -15.86
N ARG A 188 8.13 6.52 -16.02
CA ARG A 188 8.61 7.73 -15.34
C ARG A 188 7.82 8.99 -15.73
N GLU A 189 7.45 9.10 -16.99
CA GLU A 189 6.62 10.22 -17.49
C GLU A 189 5.24 10.19 -16.87
N ILE A 190 4.56 9.04 -16.90
CA ILE A 190 3.24 8.83 -16.28
C ILE A 190 3.30 9.12 -14.77
N ALA A 191 4.31 8.61 -14.07
CA ALA A 191 4.45 8.82 -12.65
C ALA A 191 4.68 10.30 -12.33
N ARG A 192 5.57 10.99 -13.06
CA ARG A 192 5.85 12.42 -12.87
C ARG A 192 4.60 13.28 -13.09
N GLU A 193 3.82 12.99 -14.11
CA GLU A 193 2.58 13.73 -14.39
C GLU A 193 1.57 13.54 -13.25
N ALA A 194 1.35 12.29 -12.82
CA ALA A 194 0.40 11.99 -11.76
C ALA A 194 0.83 12.53 -10.38
N LEU A 195 2.13 12.69 -10.15
CA LEU A 195 2.69 13.17 -8.89
C LEU A 195 2.94 14.68 -8.86
N LYS A 196 2.57 15.45 -9.89
CA LYS A 196 2.71 16.92 -9.91
C LYS A 196 2.20 17.58 -8.61
N PRO A 197 1.04 17.18 -8.04
CA PRO A 197 0.56 17.80 -6.80
C PRO A 197 1.53 17.64 -5.62
N LEU A 198 2.42 16.63 -5.63
CA LEU A 198 3.44 16.45 -4.61
C LEU A 198 4.62 17.40 -4.78
N ALA A 199 4.95 17.78 -6.02
CA ALA A 199 6.04 18.69 -6.30
C ALA A 199 5.78 20.13 -5.79
N GLU A 200 4.51 20.45 -5.55
CA GLU A 200 4.06 21.75 -5.03
C GLU A 200 4.08 21.81 -3.50
N GLN A 201 4.42 20.71 -2.84
CA GLN A 201 4.39 20.63 -1.39
C GLN A 201 5.65 21.21 -0.76
N GLU A 202 5.48 21.79 0.44
CA GLU A 202 6.60 22.29 1.22
C GLU A 202 7.56 21.15 1.61
N ALA A 203 8.83 21.45 1.61
CA ALA A 203 9.85 20.50 2.06
C ALA A 203 9.63 20.10 3.53
N VAL A 204 9.96 18.87 3.85
CA VAL A 204 9.91 18.32 5.19
C VAL A 204 11.31 17.94 5.66
N GLU A 205 11.54 18.00 6.96
CA GLU A 205 12.82 17.63 7.56
C GLU A 205 13.06 16.12 7.48
N ARG A 206 11.98 15.34 7.54
CA ARG A 206 11.99 13.88 7.39
C ARG A 206 10.85 13.42 6.51
N LEU A 207 11.15 12.49 5.62
CA LEU A 207 10.17 11.80 4.80
C LEU A 207 10.18 10.31 5.17
N ALA A 208 9.05 9.80 5.64
CA ALA A 208 8.85 8.39 5.91
C ALA A 208 8.09 7.73 4.75
N PHE A 209 8.67 6.71 4.17
CA PHE A 209 7.99 5.86 3.19
C PHE A 209 7.29 4.70 3.89
N VAL A 210 6.02 4.52 3.63
CA VAL A 210 5.23 3.40 4.13
C VAL A 210 4.61 2.59 3.00
N GLY A 211 3.85 1.58 3.34
CA GLY A 211 3.23 0.69 2.35
C GLY A 211 4.14 -0.45 1.90
N GLY A 212 3.60 -1.22 0.97
CA GLY A 212 4.24 -2.48 0.57
C GLY A 212 5.46 -2.31 -0.33
N THR A 213 5.54 -1.23 -1.09
CA THR A 213 6.69 -0.93 -1.96
C THR A 213 7.90 -0.59 -1.12
N ALA A 214 7.80 0.41 -0.25
CA ALA A 214 8.89 0.83 0.63
C ALA A 214 9.39 -0.30 1.54
N THR A 215 8.46 -1.03 2.15
CA THR A 215 8.79 -2.18 3.00
C THR A 215 9.55 -3.27 2.24
N THR A 216 9.13 -3.56 0.99
CA THR A 216 9.79 -4.58 0.17
C THR A 216 11.18 -4.11 -0.28
N ALA A 217 11.34 -2.84 -0.65
CA ALA A 217 12.65 -2.27 -0.97
C ALA A 217 13.63 -2.41 0.21
N GLY A 218 13.19 -2.06 1.43
CA GLY A 218 13.99 -2.25 2.63
C GLY A 218 14.38 -3.70 2.92
N TYR A 219 13.48 -4.66 2.65
CA TYR A 219 13.80 -6.09 2.80
C TYR A 219 14.82 -6.58 1.77
N ILE A 220 14.72 -6.14 0.51
CA ILE A 220 15.69 -6.47 -0.54
C ILE A 220 17.07 -5.95 -0.17
N LEU A 221 17.17 -4.70 0.26
CA LEU A 221 18.43 -4.04 0.64
C LEU A 221 19.08 -4.70 1.85
N LYS A 222 18.29 -5.16 2.82
CA LYS A 222 18.81 -5.91 3.97
C LYS A 222 19.06 -7.38 3.70
N GLY A 223 18.63 -7.91 2.56
CA GLY A 223 18.75 -9.33 2.25
C GLY A 223 17.96 -10.24 3.20
N GLN A 224 16.86 -9.76 3.78
CA GLN A 224 16.08 -10.50 4.77
C GLN A 224 14.57 -10.25 4.62
N ARG A 225 13.74 -11.16 5.16
CA ARG A 225 12.26 -11.06 5.12
C ARG A 225 11.64 -10.68 6.47
N THR A 226 12.45 -10.35 7.44
CA THR A 226 11.96 -9.92 8.77
C THR A 226 11.54 -8.44 8.75
N PRO A 227 10.51 -8.07 9.52
CA PRO A 227 10.09 -6.69 9.61
C PRO A 227 11.24 -5.75 9.97
N VAL A 228 11.38 -4.70 9.19
CA VAL A 228 12.33 -3.61 9.43
C VAL A 228 11.49 -2.41 9.81
N LEU A 229 11.55 -2.01 11.07
CA LEU A 229 10.78 -0.88 11.59
C LEU A 229 11.25 0.45 11.01
N SER A 230 12.54 0.57 10.74
CA SER A 230 13.09 1.74 10.05
C SER A 230 14.33 1.34 9.27
N TYR A 231 14.41 1.78 8.03
CA TYR A 231 15.59 1.67 7.18
C TYR A 231 15.77 2.99 6.44
N PRO A 232 16.91 3.68 6.59
CA PRO A 232 17.18 4.87 5.81
C PRO A 232 17.35 4.47 4.35
N LEU A 233 16.43 4.92 3.50
CA LEU A 233 16.47 4.73 2.04
C LEU A 233 17.11 5.95 1.41
N THR A 234 18.13 5.73 0.60
CA THR A 234 18.69 6.77 -0.26
C THR A 234 18.13 6.61 -1.69
N ARG A 235 18.21 7.68 -2.49
CA ARG A 235 17.88 7.60 -3.91
C ARG A 235 18.74 6.56 -4.63
N GLU A 236 20.02 6.46 -4.27
CA GLU A 236 20.92 5.45 -4.81
C GLU A 236 20.48 4.02 -4.48
N ASP A 237 19.95 3.78 -3.26
CA ASP A 237 19.38 2.49 -2.88
C ASP A 237 18.17 2.13 -3.74
N LEU A 238 17.28 3.10 -3.99
CA LEU A 238 16.12 2.92 -4.86
C LEU A 238 16.56 2.61 -6.28
N GLN A 239 17.50 3.38 -6.83
CA GLN A 239 18.01 3.18 -8.19
C GLN A 239 18.67 1.80 -8.35
N ARG A 240 19.56 1.39 -7.43
CA ARG A 240 20.19 0.06 -7.46
C ARG A 240 19.15 -1.07 -7.39
N THR A 241 18.12 -0.88 -6.56
CA THR A 241 17.04 -1.85 -6.46
C THR A 241 16.25 -1.91 -7.76
N LEU A 242 15.94 -0.77 -8.36
CA LEU A 242 15.23 -0.68 -9.63
C LEU A 242 16.04 -1.35 -10.75
N ASP A 243 17.32 -1.00 -10.91
CA ASP A 243 18.17 -1.59 -11.96
C ASP A 243 18.22 -3.10 -11.90
N ARG A 244 18.37 -3.65 -10.69
CA ARG A 244 18.32 -5.10 -10.47
C ARG A 244 16.99 -5.73 -10.90
N LEU A 245 15.89 -5.06 -10.61
CA LEU A 245 14.56 -5.53 -10.98
C LEU A 245 14.32 -5.43 -12.49
N LEU A 246 14.78 -4.36 -13.14
CA LEU A 246 14.59 -4.14 -14.57
C LEU A 246 15.39 -5.13 -15.43
N GLN A 247 16.58 -5.54 -14.99
CA GLN A 247 17.41 -6.52 -15.67
C GLN A 247 16.90 -7.96 -15.54
N ALA A 248 16.18 -8.27 -14.46
CA ALA A 248 15.68 -9.59 -14.17
C ALA A 248 14.31 -9.84 -14.79
N LYS A 249 14.09 -11.01 -15.41
CA LYS A 249 12.74 -11.44 -15.79
C LYS A 249 11.90 -11.76 -14.55
N LEU A 250 10.58 -11.78 -14.71
CA LEU A 250 9.62 -11.94 -13.62
C LEU A 250 9.92 -13.15 -12.70
N ASP A 251 10.25 -14.31 -13.27
CA ASP A 251 10.50 -15.51 -12.48
C ASP A 251 11.79 -15.44 -11.66
N ASP A 252 12.81 -14.75 -12.15
CA ASP A 252 14.03 -14.50 -11.40
C ASP A 252 13.81 -13.47 -10.29
N ARG A 253 12.98 -12.45 -10.54
CA ARG A 253 12.55 -11.49 -9.50
C ARG A 253 11.89 -12.18 -8.31
N LYS A 254 11.05 -13.19 -8.55
CA LYS A 254 10.37 -13.98 -7.49
C LYS A 254 11.36 -14.66 -6.53
N ARG A 255 12.61 -14.89 -6.96
CA ARG A 255 13.68 -15.51 -6.18
C ARG A 255 14.53 -14.51 -5.39
N ILE A 256 14.37 -13.21 -5.63
CA ILE A 256 15.12 -12.17 -4.91
C ILE A 256 14.79 -12.24 -3.42
N VAL A 257 15.81 -12.36 -2.58
CA VAL A 257 15.65 -12.36 -1.12
C VAL A 257 15.06 -11.02 -0.68
N GLY A 258 14.05 -11.06 0.18
CA GLY A 258 13.31 -9.88 0.62
C GLY A 258 12.09 -9.54 -0.22
N LEU A 259 12.05 -9.96 -1.49
CA LEU A 259 10.92 -9.72 -2.36
C LEU A 259 9.84 -10.79 -2.12
N LYS A 260 8.59 -10.35 -1.89
CA LYS A 260 7.44 -11.26 -1.86
C LYS A 260 7.04 -11.60 -3.30
N PRO A 261 6.97 -12.91 -3.68
CA PRO A 261 6.68 -13.32 -5.06
C PRO A 261 5.46 -12.64 -5.70
N GLN A 262 4.43 -12.37 -4.89
CA GLN A 262 3.19 -11.71 -5.33
C GLN A 262 3.36 -10.23 -5.68
N ARG A 263 4.55 -9.65 -5.49
CA ARG A 263 4.88 -8.26 -5.80
C ARG A 263 5.94 -8.12 -6.90
N ALA A 264 6.43 -9.25 -7.41
CA ALA A 264 7.58 -9.26 -8.33
C ALA A 264 7.31 -8.50 -9.64
N ASP A 265 6.07 -8.52 -10.10
CA ASP A 265 5.61 -7.84 -11.31
C ASP A 265 5.39 -6.33 -11.11
N ILE A 266 4.89 -5.91 -9.95
CA ILE A 266 4.50 -4.53 -9.68
C ILE A 266 5.59 -3.71 -8.97
N LEU A 267 6.62 -4.35 -8.43
CA LEU A 267 7.63 -3.66 -7.64
C LEU A 267 8.44 -2.63 -8.44
N PRO A 268 8.83 -2.89 -9.72
CA PRO A 268 9.51 -1.86 -10.52
C PRO A 268 8.70 -0.57 -10.63
N ALA A 269 7.40 -0.68 -10.91
CA ALA A 269 6.50 0.48 -10.96
C ALA A 269 6.44 1.20 -9.61
N GLY A 270 6.35 0.46 -8.51
CA GLY A 270 6.36 1.05 -7.17
C GLY A 270 7.65 1.80 -6.86
N ILE A 271 8.82 1.27 -7.23
CA ILE A 271 10.10 1.96 -7.05
C ILE A 271 10.18 3.22 -7.92
N ILE A 272 9.72 3.17 -9.18
CA ILE A 272 9.66 4.36 -10.06
C ILE A 272 8.82 5.49 -9.43
N ILE A 273 7.75 5.16 -8.71
CA ILE A 273 6.92 6.15 -8.01
C ILE A 273 7.66 6.76 -6.81
N LEU A 274 8.52 5.98 -6.14
CA LEU A 274 9.28 6.46 -4.98
C LEU A 274 10.54 7.27 -5.35
N ASP A 275 11.13 7.07 -6.55
CA ASP A 275 12.34 7.72 -7.05
C ASP A 275 12.07 9.13 -7.60
#